data_f6b90eb45eb75e9056e50f7a48afa36d
#
_entry.id   f6b90eb45eb75e9056e50f7a48afa36d
#
_cell.length_a   1.000
_cell.length_b   1.000
_cell.length_c   1.000
_cell.angle_alpha   90.00
_cell.angle_beta   90.00
_cell.angle_gamma   90.00
#
_symmetry.space_group_name_H-M   'P 1'
#
loop_
_entity.id
_entity.type
_entity.pdbx_description
1 polymer ?
#
loop_
_entity_poly.entity_id
_entity_poly.type
_entity_poly.pdbx_seq_one_letter_code
_entity_poly.pdbx_strand_id
1 'polypeptide(L)'
;MEAADAWYSATDEVKEAFMKDLIKINMEAKEKGVETYGNFDCSWSCEWRYFTFWTCENLEVLQETMEKLVEIGDINHFNIQHHYIGRKTVEEYVQ
;
A
#
# COMPACT_ATOMS: atom_id res chain seq x y z
N MET A 1 -8.70 -1.88 0.98
CA MET A 1 -8.13 -2.52 2.17
C MET A 1 -8.88 -2.15 3.43
N GLU A 2 -8.74 -2.97 4.42
CA GLU A 2 -9.36 -2.78 5.73
C GLU A 2 -8.35 -3.07 6.83
N ALA A 3 -8.46 -2.38 7.97
CA ALA A 3 -7.64 -2.70 9.13
C ALA A 3 -8.08 -4.05 9.73
N ALA A 4 -7.11 -4.88 10.06
CA ALA A 4 -7.36 -6.18 10.71
C ALA A 4 -7.43 -6.05 12.23
N ASP A 5 -7.90 -7.10 12.91
CA ASP A 5 -7.99 -7.12 14.37
C ASP A 5 -6.64 -6.83 15.05
N ALA A 6 -5.55 -7.31 14.46
CA ALA A 6 -4.20 -7.05 14.97
C ALA A 6 -3.88 -5.56 15.07
N TRP A 7 -4.40 -4.74 14.18
CA TRP A 7 -4.23 -3.28 14.25
C TRP A 7 -4.98 -2.69 15.44
N TYR A 8 -6.25 -3.07 15.61
CA TYR A 8 -7.09 -2.54 16.69
C TYR A 8 -6.60 -2.96 18.08
N SER A 9 -5.99 -4.13 18.18
CA SER A 9 -5.44 -4.64 19.44
C SER A 9 -4.00 -4.23 19.72
N ALA A 10 -3.32 -3.58 18.76
CA ALA A 10 -1.94 -3.12 18.92
C ALA A 10 -1.89 -1.93 19.91
N THR A 11 -0.77 -1.85 20.63
CA THR A 11 -0.49 -0.70 21.50
C THR A 11 -0.17 0.55 20.69
N ASP A 12 -0.28 1.72 21.31
CA ASP A 12 0.09 2.97 20.65
C ASP A 12 1.56 2.99 20.22
N GLU A 13 2.44 2.40 21.02
CA GLU A 13 3.86 2.27 20.73
C GLU A 13 4.11 1.44 19.47
N VAL A 14 3.40 0.31 19.34
CA VAL A 14 3.48 -0.55 18.16
C VAL A 14 2.97 0.19 16.92
N LYS A 15 1.85 0.90 17.04
CA LYS A 15 1.29 1.69 15.95
C LYS A 15 2.22 2.80 15.49
N GLU A 16 2.86 3.52 16.43
CA GLU A 16 3.81 4.57 16.10
C GLU A 16 5.05 4.01 15.38
N ALA A 17 5.61 2.90 15.86
CA ALA A 17 6.73 2.24 15.23
C ALA A 17 6.38 1.78 13.81
N PHE A 18 5.21 1.20 13.63
CA PHE A 18 4.70 0.80 12.33
C PHE A 18 4.60 1.98 11.36
N MET A 19 4.02 3.10 11.81
CA MET A 19 3.86 4.29 10.97
C MET A 19 5.20 4.89 10.55
N LYS A 20 6.20 4.89 11.42
CA LYS A 20 7.55 5.33 11.08
C LYS A 20 8.17 4.46 10.01
N ASP A 21 8.06 3.14 10.17
CA ASP A 21 8.58 2.18 9.20
C ASP A 21 7.87 2.30 7.85
N LEU A 22 6.55 2.47 7.87
CA LEU A 22 5.76 2.65 6.67
C LEU A 22 6.18 3.90 5.88
N ILE A 23 6.33 5.03 6.57
CA ILE A 23 6.76 6.29 5.95
C ILE A 23 8.15 6.13 5.34
N LYS A 24 9.08 5.51 6.07
CA LYS A 24 10.43 5.26 5.58
C LYS A 24 10.44 4.41 4.32
N ILE A 25 9.68 3.31 4.29
CA ILE A 25 9.57 2.45 3.13
C ILE A 25 8.99 3.20 1.93
N ASN A 26 7.95 3.98 2.14
CA ASN A 26 7.34 4.78 1.07
C ASN A 26 8.30 5.83 0.51
N MET A 27 9.08 6.48 1.35
CA MET A 27 10.09 7.45 0.92
C MET A 27 11.20 6.77 0.10
N GLU A 28 11.71 5.65 0.55
CA GLU A 28 12.72 4.87 -0.19
C GLU A 28 12.18 4.38 -1.54
N ALA A 29 10.94 3.91 -1.56
CA ALA A 29 10.27 3.47 -2.79
C ALA A 29 10.12 4.61 -3.79
N LYS A 30 9.76 5.81 -3.32
CA LYS A 30 9.63 6.99 -4.17
C LYS A 30 10.96 7.35 -4.84
N GLU A 31 12.06 7.25 -4.12
CA GLU A 31 13.40 7.49 -4.68
C GLU A 31 13.74 6.49 -5.80
N LYS A 32 13.14 5.31 -5.75
CA LYS A 32 13.35 4.24 -6.76
C LYS A 32 12.27 4.22 -7.85
N GLY A 33 11.41 5.23 -7.91
CA GLY A 33 10.39 5.36 -8.94
C GLY A 33 9.05 4.68 -8.66
N VAL A 34 8.81 4.27 -7.42
CA VAL A 34 7.50 3.78 -6.97
C VAL A 34 6.77 4.92 -6.29
N GLU A 35 5.68 5.37 -6.88
CA GLU A 35 4.88 6.47 -6.35
C GLU A 35 3.54 5.97 -5.82
N THR A 36 3.16 6.46 -4.64
CA THR A 36 1.84 6.28 -4.08
C THR A 36 1.08 7.61 -4.13
N TYR A 37 -0.22 7.53 -4.40
CA TYR A 37 -1.08 8.70 -4.54
C TYR A 37 -2.00 8.89 -3.34
N GLY A 38 -1.68 8.21 -2.26
CA GLY A 38 -2.40 8.36 -1.01
C GLY A 38 -3.45 7.28 -0.76
N ASN A 39 -4.25 7.52 0.25
CA ASN A 39 -5.28 6.60 0.70
C ASN A 39 -6.66 7.22 0.43
N PHE A 40 -7.55 6.47 -0.20
CA PHE A 40 -8.86 6.96 -0.61
C PHE A 40 -9.96 6.14 0.06
N ASP A 41 -10.93 6.83 0.65
CA ASP A 41 -12.12 6.17 1.21
C ASP A 41 -13.05 5.73 0.07
N CYS A 42 -13.35 4.45 0.00
CA CYS A 42 -14.24 3.86 -1.00
C CYS A 42 -15.41 3.09 -0.38
N SER A 43 -15.67 3.28 0.91
CA SER A 43 -16.71 2.55 1.65
C SER A 43 -18.11 2.72 1.08
N TRP A 44 -18.37 3.81 0.36
CA TRP A 44 -19.67 4.11 -0.26
C TRP A 44 -19.85 3.44 -1.63
N SER A 45 -18.80 2.91 -2.23
CA SER A 45 -18.83 2.35 -3.59
C SER A 45 -18.49 0.86 -3.69
N CYS A 46 -17.92 0.28 -2.62
CA CYS A 46 -17.59 -1.13 -2.58
C CYS A 46 -17.50 -1.64 -1.14
N GLU A 47 -17.29 -2.93 -0.96
CA GLU A 47 -17.19 -3.56 0.36
C GLU A 47 -15.89 -3.25 1.11
N TRP A 48 -14.89 -2.72 0.43
CA TRP A 48 -13.62 -2.32 1.04
C TRP A 48 -13.71 -0.86 1.50
N ARG A 49 -13.10 -0.57 2.64
CA ARG A 49 -13.13 0.77 3.20
C ARG A 49 -12.19 1.73 2.49
N TYR A 50 -10.98 1.28 2.16
CA TYR A 50 -9.95 2.12 1.56
C TYR A 50 -9.30 1.46 0.37
N PHE A 51 -8.85 2.27 -0.58
CA PHE A 51 -7.90 1.82 -1.60
C PHE A 51 -6.73 2.77 -1.70
N THR A 52 -5.60 2.26 -2.17
CA THR A 52 -4.43 3.03 -2.53
C THR A 52 -4.11 2.81 -4.00
N PHE A 53 -3.54 3.82 -4.62
CA PHE A 53 -3.13 3.75 -6.01
C PHE A 53 -1.64 3.98 -6.10
N TRP A 54 -0.94 3.12 -6.83
CA TRP A 54 0.50 3.15 -6.97
C TRP A 54 0.89 3.05 -8.43
N THR A 55 2.00 3.73 -8.80
CA THR A 55 2.62 3.56 -10.10
C THR A 55 4.08 3.20 -9.93
N CYS A 56 4.62 2.42 -10.84
CA CYS A 56 6.04 2.09 -10.87
C CYS A 56 6.49 1.84 -12.31
N GLU A 57 7.76 2.07 -12.57
CA GLU A 57 8.36 1.77 -13.87
C GLU A 57 8.99 0.38 -13.89
N ASN A 58 9.27 -0.18 -12.73
CA ASN A 58 10.00 -1.43 -12.58
C ASN A 58 9.31 -2.34 -11.57
N LEU A 59 8.88 -3.53 -12.00
CA LEU A 59 8.21 -4.50 -11.14
C LEU A 59 9.12 -5.08 -10.07
N GLU A 60 10.43 -5.15 -10.29
CA GLU A 60 11.38 -5.63 -9.28
C GLU A 60 11.42 -4.69 -8.08
N VAL A 61 11.42 -3.39 -8.32
CA VAL A 61 11.39 -2.39 -7.24
C VAL A 61 10.07 -2.45 -6.50
N LEU A 62 8.95 -2.65 -7.21
CA LEU A 62 7.65 -2.84 -6.58
C LEU A 62 7.64 -4.08 -5.70
N GLN A 63 8.20 -5.18 -6.16
CA GLN A 63 8.31 -6.43 -5.40
C GLN A 63 9.12 -6.23 -4.12
N GLU A 64 10.28 -5.58 -4.21
CA GLU A 64 11.10 -5.26 -3.03
C GLU A 64 10.33 -4.43 -2.01
N THR A 65 9.58 -3.43 -2.49
CA THR A 65 8.76 -2.59 -1.63
C THR A 65 7.68 -3.41 -0.93
N MET A 66 7.00 -4.27 -1.66
CA MET A 66 5.96 -5.14 -1.09
C MET A 66 6.52 -6.11 -0.06
N GLU A 67 7.71 -6.66 -0.29
CA GLU A 67 8.40 -7.53 0.67
C GLU A 67 8.69 -6.79 1.98
N LYS A 68 9.14 -5.54 1.92
CA LYS A 68 9.35 -4.70 3.10
C LYS A 68 8.05 -4.40 3.83
N LEU A 69 6.96 -4.15 3.10
CA LEU A 69 5.64 -3.94 3.68
C LEU A 69 5.12 -5.19 4.40
N VAL A 70 5.40 -6.37 3.87
CA VAL A 70 5.08 -7.64 4.54
C VAL A 70 5.87 -7.77 5.85
N GLU A 71 7.15 -7.44 5.85
CA GLU A 71 8.01 -7.55 7.03
C GLU A 71 7.52 -6.68 8.19
N ILE A 72 7.05 -5.47 7.91
CA ILE A 72 6.54 -4.58 8.97
C ILE A 72 5.09 -4.87 9.35
N GLY A 73 4.42 -5.78 8.65
CA GLY A 73 3.04 -6.19 8.94
C GLY A 73 1.95 -5.39 8.23
N ASP A 74 2.29 -4.51 7.30
CA ASP A 74 1.28 -3.77 6.53
C ASP A 74 0.44 -4.71 5.66
N ILE A 75 1.08 -5.71 5.07
CA ILE A 75 0.39 -6.71 4.25
C ILE A 75 0.15 -7.96 5.08
N ASN A 76 -1.12 -8.37 5.16
CA ASN A 76 -1.58 -9.62 5.79
C ASN A 76 -1.41 -9.74 7.30
N HIS A 77 -1.10 -8.66 8.02
CA HIS A 77 -1.08 -8.66 9.49
C HIS A 77 -1.95 -7.55 10.06
N PHE A 78 -1.53 -6.29 9.91
CA PHE A 78 -2.32 -5.15 10.39
C PHE A 78 -3.47 -4.78 9.47
N ASN A 79 -3.36 -5.11 8.18
CA ASN A 79 -4.39 -4.83 7.19
C ASN A 79 -4.74 -6.06 6.36
N ILE A 80 -5.98 -6.11 5.93
CA ILE A 80 -6.47 -7.09 4.95
C ILE A 80 -6.50 -6.36 3.61
N GLN A 81 -5.82 -6.91 2.61
CA GLN A 81 -5.63 -6.26 1.32
C GLN A 81 -5.85 -7.20 0.15
N HIS A 82 -6.32 -6.62 -0.96
CA HIS A 82 -6.27 -7.22 -2.29
C HIS A 82 -5.45 -6.32 -3.21
N HIS A 83 -4.67 -6.93 -4.08
CA HIS A 83 -3.80 -6.22 -5.01
C HIS A 83 -4.17 -6.55 -6.45
N TYR A 84 -4.28 -5.52 -7.28
CA TYR A 84 -4.42 -5.65 -8.71
C TYR A 84 -3.21 -5.00 -9.35
N ILE A 85 -2.43 -5.78 -10.07
CA ILE A 85 -1.22 -5.32 -10.74
C ILE A 85 -1.45 -5.43 -12.24
N GLY A 86 -1.31 -4.30 -12.94
CA GLY A 86 -1.52 -4.25 -14.37
C GLY A 86 -0.51 -3.35 -15.05
N ARG A 87 -0.46 -3.46 -16.35
CA ARG A 87 0.39 -2.66 -17.21
C ARG A 87 -0.48 -1.84 -18.15
N LYS A 88 -0.12 -0.58 -18.31
CA LYS A 88 -0.78 0.27 -19.31
C LYS A 88 -0.54 -0.31 -20.71
N THR A 89 -1.59 -0.56 -21.46
CA THR A 89 -1.51 -1.20 -22.76
C THR A 89 -1.61 -0.21 -23.92
N VAL A 90 -2.62 0.66 -23.92
CA VAL A 90 -2.86 1.64 -24.98
C VAL A 90 -3.25 2.98 -24.39
N GLU A 91 -2.69 4.04 -24.95
CA GLU A 91 -2.95 5.40 -24.49
C GLU A 91 -4.11 6.09 -25.22
N GLU A 92 -4.36 5.72 -26.46
CA GLU A 92 -5.39 6.33 -27.29
C GLU A 92 -6.80 6.15 -26.73
N TYR A 93 -7.02 5.22 -25.82
CA TYR A 93 -8.32 5.02 -25.18
C TYR A 93 -8.62 5.99 -24.04
N VAL A 94 -7.65 6.82 -23.65
CA VAL A 94 -7.78 7.76 -22.54
C VAL A 94 -7.76 9.23 -23.00
N GLN A 95 -7.95 9.48 -24.23
CA GLN A 95 -7.97 10.83 -24.79
C GLN A 95 -9.22 11.62 -24.40
#